data_60178e5f545f5d076e7cca5118cc9f7a
#
_entry.id   60178e5f545f5d076e7cca5118cc9f7a
#
_cell.length_a   1.000
_cell.length_b   1.000
_cell.length_c   1.000
_cell.angle_alpha   90.00
_cell.angle_beta   90.00
_cell.angle_gamma   90.00
#
_symmetry.space_group_name_H-M   'P 1'
#
loop_
_entity.id
_entity.type
_entity.pdbx_description
1 polymer ?
#
loop_
_entity_poly.entity_id
_entity_poly.type
_entity_poly.pdbx_seq_one_letter_code
_entity_poly.pdbx_strand_id
1 'polypeptide(L)'
;MTRRAFLSLVVTAVFLSAKAEDGNECSCVVMLEQEGTEPAQLYKESTSIVGSLCTDADFEFCSQFCKKEMSAFTGKLDAMFAPTNVSVGQSLCDMAKKPVTGGLVKLAAFVCDQDARDIDAQQPHKLCCDKKVRWESCKSGSSSGSGSAGTTTPRA
;
A
#
# COMPACT_ATOMS: atom_id res chain seq x y z
N MET A 1 64.34 29.52 -27.83
CA MET A 1 63.78 28.32 -27.21
C MET A 1 62.82 28.75 -26.12
N THR A 2 61.54 28.82 -26.41
CA THR A 2 60.50 29.40 -25.52
C THR A 2 59.67 28.28 -24.92
N ARG A 3 59.89 27.97 -23.64
CA ARG A 3 59.08 27.00 -22.89
C ARG A 3 57.75 27.64 -22.50
N ARG A 4 56.66 27.19 -23.09
CA ARG A 4 55.27 27.51 -22.65
C ARG A 4 54.92 26.61 -21.49
N ALA A 5 54.72 27.19 -20.31
CA ALA A 5 54.13 26.53 -19.14
C ALA A 5 52.59 26.44 -19.34
N PHE A 6 52.02 25.23 -19.43
CA PHE A 6 50.58 25.00 -19.38
C PHE A 6 50.18 24.98 -17.91
N LEU A 7 49.44 26.00 -17.50
CA LEU A 7 48.74 26.02 -16.22
C LEU A 7 47.48 25.20 -16.35
N SER A 8 47.48 24.00 -15.80
CA SER A 8 46.29 23.14 -15.73
C SER A 8 45.41 23.58 -14.59
N LEU A 9 44.28 24.23 -14.89
CA LEU A 9 43.30 24.66 -13.92
C LEU A 9 42.40 23.43 -13.60
N VAL A 10 42.67 22.76 -12.49
CA VAL A 10 41.80 21.72 -11.97
C VAL A 10 40.60 22.37 -11.30
N VAL A 11 39.49 22.42 -11.99
CA VAL A 11 38.19 22.83 -11.43
C VAL A 11 37.65 21.65 -10.66
N THR A 12 37.85 21.67 -9.36
CA THR A 12 37.20 20.73 -8.42
C THR A 12 35.74 21.13 -8.30
N ALA A 13 34.86 20.46 -9.04
CA ALA A 13 33.42 20.57 -8.86
C ALA A 13 33.06 19.91 -7.52
N VAL A 14 32.89 20.71 -6.49
CA VAL A 14 32.30 20.30 -5.23
C VAL A 14 30.81 20.06 -5.51
N PHE A 15 30.44 18.81 -5.77
CA PHE A 15 29.03 18.40 -5.70
C PHE A 15 28.62 18.50 -4.23
N LEU A 16 28.02 19.63 -3.88
CA LEU A 16 27.18 19.75 -2.71
C LEU A 16 25.97 18.84 -2.99
N SER A 17 26.07 17.59 -2.56
CA SER A 17 24.89 16.77 -2.33
C SER A 17 24.07 17.50 -1.29
N ALA A 18 23.09 18.28 -1.74
CA ALA A 18 22.01 18.69 -0.89
C ALA A 18 21.39 17.39 -0.38
N LYS A 19 21.70 17.00 0.87
CA LYS A 19 20.85 16.09 1.61
C LYS A 19 19.49 16.76 1.58
N ALA A 20 18.53 16.15 0.86
CA ALA A 20 17.14 16.45 1.08
C ALA A 20 16.95 16.35 2.61
N GLU A 21 16.43 17.41 3.20
CA GLU A 21 16.05 17.39 4.61
C GLU A 21 14.92 16.35 4.71
N ASP A 22 15.30 15.14 5.17
CA ASP A 22 14.47 13.94 5.26
C ASP A 22 13.37 14.06 6.34
N GLY A 23 12.94 15.25 6.70
CA GLY A 23 12.05 15.50 7.83
C GLY A 23 10.60 15.84 7.49
N ASN A 24 10.29 16.22 6.26
CA ASN A 24 8.98 16.81 5.92
C ASN A 24 8.26 16.02 4.84
N GLU A 25 8.15 14.73 5.02
CA GLU A 25 7.54 13.82 4.06
C GLU A 25 6.19 13.29 4.56
N CYS A 26 5.19 13.32 3.69
CA CYS A 26 3.96 12.55 3.84
C CYS A 26 4.10 11.25 3.09
N SER A 27 3.97 10.13 3.76
CA SER A 27 4.01 8.82 3.14
C SER A 27 2.68 8.11 3.28
N CYS A 28 2.17 7.64 2.15
CA CYS A 28 0.98 6.83 2.05
C CYS A 28 1.39 5.36 1.87
N VAL A 29 0.80 4.48 2.64
CA VAL A 29 1.15 3.06 2.64
C VAL A 29 -0.09 2.22 2.46
N VAL A 30 -0.01 1.24 1.53
CA VAL A 30 -1.00 0.18 1.38
C VAL A 30 -0.50 -1.02 2.17
N MET A 31 -1.26 -1.43 3.18
CA MET A 31 -0.94 -2.53 4.08
C MET A 31 -1.86 -3.72 3.81
N LEU A 32 -1.32 -4.92 3.89
CA LEU A 32 -2.07 -6.17 3.86
C LEU A 32 -2.02 -6.81 5.25
N GLU A 33 -3.17 -6.94 5.87
CA GLU A 33 -3.34 -7.70 7.12
C GLU A 33 -3.94 -9.06 6.80
N GLN A 34 -3.34 -10.09 7.29
CA GLN A 34 -3.83 -11.47 7.14
C GLN A 34 -3.73 -12.17 8.49
N GLU A 35 -4.78 -12.90 8.86
CA GLU A 35 -4.86 -13.59 10.14
C GLU A 35 -3.63 -14.49 10.38
N GLY A 36 -3.02 -14.38 11.55
CA GLY A 36 -1.84 -15.15 11.95
C GLY A 36 -0.53 -14.73 11.31
N THR A 37 -0.48 -13.61 10.59
CA THR A 37 0.76 -13.06 10.01
C THR A 37 0.95 -11.60 10.39
N GLU A 38 2.19 -11.14 10.40
CA GLU A 38 2.46 -9.72 10.54
C GLU A 38 1.93 -8.93 9.33
N PRO A 39 1.41 -7.70 9.54
CA PRO A 39 0.99 -6.83 8.46
C PRO A 39 2.14 -6.60 7.47
N ALA A 40 1.84 -6.73 6.18
CA ALA A 40 2.81 -6.56 5.12
C ALA A 40 2.55 -5.26 4.36
N GLN A 41 3.58 -4.45 4.16
CA GLN A 41 3.52 -3.30 3.29
C GLN A 41 3.53 -3.77 1.83
N LEU A 42 2.49 -3.44 1.07
CA LEU A 42 2.37 -3.74 -0.36
C LEU A 42 2.92 -2.64 -1.23
N TYR A 43 2.61 -1.40 -0.88
CA TYR A 43 2.98 -0.21 -1.66
C TYR A 43 3.24 0.97 -0.74
N LYS A 44 4.15 1.84 -1.12
CA LYS A 44 4.43 3.11 -0.45
C LYS A 44 4.62 4.19 -1.50
N GLU A 45 4.00 5.33 -1.27
CA GLU A 45 4.23 6.54 -2.03
C GLU A 45 4.45 7.69 -1.06
N SER A 46 5.38 8.57 -1.42
CA SER A 46 5.78 9.66 -0.57
C SER A 46 5.78 10.98 -1.33
N THR A 47 5.39 12.04 -0.65
CA THR A 47 5.46 13.41 -1.17
C THR A 47 5.98 14.35 -0.11
N SER A 48 6.71 15.37 -0.52
CA SER A 48 7.22 16.39 0.40
C SER A 48 6.10 17.36 0.82
N ILE A 49 6.02 17.67 2.11
CA ILE A 49 5.12 18.69 2.65
C ILE A 49 5.95 19.93 2.97
N VAL A 50 5.78 20.99 2.20
CA VAL A 50 6.49 22.26 2.44
C VAL A 50 5.99 22.89 3.73
N GLY A 51 6.93 23.20 4.66
CA GLY A 51 6.62 23.87 5.92
C GLY A 51 5.98 23.00 6.98
N SER A 52 6.00 21.65 6.82
CA SER A 52 5.57 20.72 7.85
C SER A 52 6.38 20.87 9.14
N LEU A 53 5.68 20.83 10.27
CA LEU A 53 6.26 20.82 11.63
C LEU A 53 6.13 19.44 12.28
N CYS A 54 5.72 18.42 11.51
CA CYS A 54 5.50 17.05 11.99
C CYS A 54 4.46 16.96 13.11
N THR A 55 3.43 17.79 13.03
CA THR A 55 2.33 17.87 13.99
C THR A 55 1.17 16.95 13.62
N ASP A 56 0.21 16.80 14.54
CA ASP A 56 -1.03 16.08 14.25
C ASP A 56 -1.87 16.74 13.13
N ALA A 57 -1.75 18.07 12.95
CA ALA A 57 -2.38 18.78 11.84
C ALA A 57 -1.77 18.37 10.49
N ASP A 58 -0.45 18.20 10.44
CA ASP A 58 0.25 17.70 9.24
C ASP A 58 -0.14 16.25 8.97
N PHE A 59 -0.31 15.43 10.02
CA PHE A 59 -0.81 14.07 9.88
C PHE A 59 -2.23 14.02 9.31
N GLU A 60 -3.13 14.88 9.79
CA GLU A 60 -4.51 14.95 9.25
C GLU A 60 -4.50 15.34 7.77
N PHE A 61 -3.69 16.34 7.39
CA PHE A 61 -3.52 16.71 5.99
C PHE A 61 -2.99 15.53 5.15
N CYS A 62 -1.94 14.85 5.64
CA CYS A 62 -1.37 13.67 4.99
C CYS A 62 -2.40 12.54 4.86
N SER A 63 -3.19 12.30 5.91
CA SER A 63 -4.26 11.29 5.92
C SER A 63 -5.28 11.55 4.80
N GLN A 64 -5.76 12.80 4.67
CA GLN A 64 -6.71 13.17 3.63
C GLN A 64 -6.08 13.06 2.23
N PHE A 65 -4.83 13.46 2.07
CA PHE A 65 -4.08 13.30 0.84
C PHE A 65 -4.00 11.81 0.47
N CYS A 66 -3.58 10.95 1.40
CA CYS A 66 -3.47 9.51 1.17
C CYS A 66 -4.82 8.86 0.81
N LYS A 67 -5.90 9.23 1.48
CA LYS A 67 -7.26 8.74 1.13
C LYS A 67 -7.64 9.08 -0.31
N LYS A 68 -7.27 10.27 -0.78
CA LYS A 68 -7.56 10.71 -2.15
C LYS A 68 -6.68 9.99 -3.17
N GLU A 69 -5.37 10.06 -3.02
CA GLU A 69 -4.42 9.52 -4.00
C GLU A 69 -4.47 7.99 -4.08
N MET A 70 -4.69 7.32 -2.94
CA MET A 70 -4.77 5.86 -2.84
C MET A 70 -6.21 5.31 -2.94
N SER A 71 -7.20 6.14 -3.31
CA SER A 71 -8.61 5.76 -3.37
C SER A 71 -8.89 4.53 -4.25
N ALA A 72 -8.09 4.30 -5.27
CA ALA A 72 -8.20 3.12 -6.12
C ALA A 72 -8.04 1.81 -5.31
N PHE A 73 -7.15 1.79 -4.31
CA PHE A 73 -6.88 0.59 -3.50
C PHE A 73 -7.95 0.29 -2.45
N THR A 74 -8.85 1.23 -2.19
CA THR A 74 -10.00 1.05 -1.28
C THR A 74 -11.33 0.95 -2.02
N GLY A 75 -11.30 0.97 -3.36
CA GLY A 75 -12.45 0.83 -4.24
C GLY A 75 -12.85 -0.61 -4.50
N LYS A 76 -13.43 -0.89 -5.66
CA LYS A 76 -13.80 -2.24 -6.08
C LYS A 76 -12.58 -3.00 -6.61
N LEU A 77 -12.39 -4.25 -6.17
CA LEU A 77 -11.27 -5.10 -6.59
C LEU A 77 -11.30 -5.44 -8.10
N ASP A 78 -12.47 -5.46 -8.72
CA ASP A 78 -12.66 -5.70 -10.15
C ASP A 78 -12.52 -4.43 -11.01
N ALA A 79 -12.45 -3.25 -10.39
CA ALA A 79 -12.21 -2.01 -11.12
C ALA A 79 -10.84 -2.01 -11.79
N MET A 80 -10.75 -1.41 -12.97
CA MET A 80 -9.48 -1.30 -13.71
C MET A 80 -8.59 -0.26 -13.03
N PHE A 81 -7.36 -0.65 -12.76
CA PHE A 81 -6.32 0.25 -12.23
C PHE A 81 -5.58 0.89 -13.40
N ALA A 82 -5.86 2.18 -13.64
CA ALA A 82 -5.39 2.91 -14.83
C ALA A 82 -3.88 2.79 -15.11
N PRO A 83 -2.98 2.88 -14.11
CA PRO A 83 -1.54 2.80 -14.38
C PRO A 83 -1.08 1.47 -14.99
N THR A 84 -1.73 0.36 -14.64
CA THR A 84 -1.31 -0.99 -15.07
C THR A 84 -2.27 -1.63 -16.06
N ASN A 85 -3.45 -1.05 -16.25
CA ASN A 85 -4.53 -1.59 -17.08
C ASN A 85 -4.94 -3.04 -16.70
N VAL A 86 -4.80 -3.38 -15.42
CA VAL A 86 -5.31 -4.61 -14.82
C VAL A 86 -6.27 -4.26 -13.68
N SER A 87 -7.00 -5.24 -13.13
CA SER A 87 -7.88 -4.96 -11.99
C SER A 87 -7.11 -4.54 -10.74
N VAL A 88 -7.74 -3.77 -9.87
CA VAL A 88 -7.16 -3.40 -8.56
C VAL A 88 -6.76 -4.64 -7.78
N GLY A 89 -7.62 -5.68 -7.77
CA GLY A 89 -7.33 -6.94 -7.11
C GLY A 89 -6.08 -7.63 -7.67
N GLN A 90 -5.90 -7.63 -8.99
CA GLN A 90 -4.69 -8.19 -9.60
C GLN A 90 -3.45 -7.36 -9.25
N SER A 91 -3.53 -6.03 -9.30
CA SER A 91 -2.42 -5.16 -8.90
C SER A 91 -1.99 -5.40 -7.45
N LEU A 92 -2.96 -5.59 -6.54
CA LEU A 92 -2.67 -5.92 -5.14
C LEU A 92 -2.03 -7.31 -4.99
N CYS A 93 -2.48 -8.31 -5.76
CA CYS A 93 -1.83 -9.62 -5.79
C CYS A 93 -0.39 -9.54 -6.31
N ASP A 94 -0.15 -8.79 -7.38
CA ASP A 94 1.18 -8.59 -7.95
C ASP A 94 2.14 -7.91 -6.95
N MET A 95 1.63 -6.96 -6.15
CA MET A 95 2.38 -6.33 -5.06
C MET A 95 2.65 -7.29 -3.89
N ALA A 96 1.68 -8.13 -3.53
CA ALA A 96 1.83 -9.11 -2.46
C ALA A 96 2.85 -10.21 -2.79
N LYS A 97 3.02 -10.55 -4.07
CA LYS A 97 3.97 -11.56 -4.59
C LYS A 97 3.87 -12.94 -3.93
N LYS A 98 2.74 -13.24 -3.31
CA LYS A 98 2.46 -14.48 -2.59
C LYS A 98 0.98 -14.80 -2.61
N PRO A 99 0.57 -16.05 -2.39
CA PRO A 99 -0.83 -16.38 -2.17
C PRO A 99 -1.40 -15.62 -0.97
N VAL A 100 -2.64 -15.15 -1.11
CA VAL A 100 -3.37 -14.43 -0.06
C VAL A 100 -4.73 -15.09 0.13
N THR A 101 -5.09 -15.40 1.37
CA THR A 101 -6.38 -16.01 1.70
C THR A 101 -7.15 -15.09 2.62
N GLY A 102 -8.05 -14.30 2.06
CA GLY A 102 -8.92 -13.42 2.83
C GLY A 102 -8.19 -12.27 3.54
N GLY A 103 -7.15 -11.72 2.93
CA GLY A 103 -6.40 -10.59 3.47
C GLY A 103 -7.21 -9.30 3.46
N LEU A 104 -7.07 -8.47 4.50
CA LEU A 104 -7.66 -7.14 4.57
C LEU A 104 -6.62 -6.11 4.10
N VAL A 105 -6.99 -5.31 3.11
CA VAL A 105 -6.14 -4.22 2.62
C VAL A 105 -6.57 -2.91 3.27
N LYS A 106 -5.64 -2.22 3.90
CA LYS A 106 -5.82 -0.95 4.60
C LYS A 106 -4.86 0.11 4.10
N LEU A 107 -5.23 1.36 4.27
CA LEU A 107 -4.31 2.47 4.10
C LEU A 107 -3.80 2.94 5.46
N ALA A 108 -2.51 3.27 5.49
CA ALA A 108 -1.87 3.94 6.60
C ALA A 108 -1.11 5.16 6.08
N ALA A 109 -0.89 6.13 6.93
CA ALA A 109 -0.10 7.30 6.63
C ALA A 109 0.92 7.55 7.73
N PHE A 110 2.02 8.17 7.39
CA PHE A 110 2.94 8.74 8.38
C PHE A 110 3.54 10.05 7.86
N VAL A 111 3.88 10.90 8.78
CA VAL A 111 4.49 12.19 8.51
C VAL A 111 5.85 12.20 9.19
N CYS A 112 6.86 12.65 8.47
CA CYS A 112 8.23 12.63 8.94
C CYS A 112 8.65 11.19 9.30
N ASP A 113 9.45 10.98 10.31
CA ASP A 113 9.91 9.66 10.77
C ASP A 113 9.01 9.04 11.86
N GLN A 114 7.72 9.44 11.91
CA GLN A 114 6.77 8.86 12.87
C GLN A 114 6.30 7.47 12.42
N ASP A 115 5.75 6.70 13.36
CA ASP A 115 5.13 5.41 13.05
C ASP A 115 3.91 5.57 12.13
N ALA A 116 3.72 4.60 11.24
CA ALA A 116 2.55 4.55 10.38
C ALA A 116 1.28 4.40 11.23
N ARG A 117 0.28 5.26 10.96
CA ARG A 117 -1.03 5.24 11.62
C ARG A 117 -2.10 4.84 10.62
N ASP A 118 -3.01 3.96 11.03
CA ASP A 118 -4.23 3.64 10.26
C ASP A 118 -5.04 4.93 10.05
N ILE A 119 -5.49 5.14 8.83
CA ILE A 119 -6.25 6.35 8.46
C ILE A 119 -7.74 6.05 8.24
N ASP A 120 -8.23 4.93 8.76
CA ASP A 120 -9.62 4.50 8.63
C ASP A 120 -10.08 4.45 7.15
N ALA A 121 -9.25 3.88 6.30
CA ALA A 121 -9.54 3.65 4.90
C ALA A 121 -9.10 2.23 4.53
N GLN A 122 -10.07 1.39 4.23
CA GLN A 122 -9.83 -0.02 3.95
C GLN A 122 -10.65 -0.51 2.76
N GLN A 123 -10.18 -1.58 2.17
CA GLN A 123 -10.89 -2.31 1.13
C GLN A 123 -12.15 -2.96 1.72
N PRO A 124 -13.35 -2.75 1.13
CA PRO A 124 -14.59 -3.35 1.64
C PRO A 124 -14.65 -4.87 1.46
N HIS A 125 -13.86 -5.41 0.55
CA HIS A 125 -13.80 -6.83 0.26
C HIS A 125 -12.44 -7.41 0.59
N LYS A 126 -12.41 -8.65 1.08
CA LYS A 126 -11.16 -9.35 1.33
C LYS A 126 -10.42 -9.65 0.03
N LEU A 127 -9.10 -9.53 0.05
CA LEU A 127 -8.23 -9.90 -1.05
C LEU A 127 -7.93 -11.41 -1.01
N CYS A 128 -8.09 -12.07 -2.16
CA CYS A 128 -7.65 -13.44 -2.36
C CYS A 128 -6.80 -13.55 -3.62
N CYS A 129 -5.61 -14.16 -3.48
CA CYS A 129 -4.69 -14.43 -4.56
C CYS A 129 -4.36 -15.92 -4.59
N ASP A 130 -4.51 -16.56 -5.74
CA ASP A 130 -4.20 -17.98 -5.89
C ASP A 130 -2.69 -18.30 -5.79
N LYS A 131 -2.32 -19.57 -5.89
CA LYS A 131 -0.91 -20.01 -5.85
C LYS A 131 -0.06 -19.43 -6.98
N LYS A 132 -0.68 -18.93 -8.05
CA LYS A 132 -0.01 -18.27 -9.19
C LYS A 132 -0.06 -16.74 -9.07
N VAL A 133 -0.42 -16.23 -7.89
CA VAL A 133 -0.54 -14.80 -7.59
C VAL A 133 -1.58 -14.10 -8.49
N ARG A 134 -2.62 -14.80 -8.90
CA ARG A 134 -3.74 -14.23 -9.65
C ARG A 134 -4.88 -13.91 -8.69
N TRP A 135 -5.46 -12.74 -8.87
CA TRP A 135 -6.63 -12.35 -8.12
C TRP A 135 -7.83 -13.24 -8.42
N GLU A 136 -8.53 -13.65 -7.38
CA GLU A 136 -9.79 -14.38 -7.45
C GLU A 136 -10.75 -13.89 -6.36
N SER A 137 -12.04 -14.03 -6.59
CA SER A 137 -13.03 -13.78 -5.54
C SER A 137 -12.81 -14.75 -4.38
N CYS A 138 -12.74 -14.24 -3.15
CA CYS A 138 -12.61 -15.07 -1.98
C CYS A 138 -13.79 -16.05 -1.89
N LYS A 139 -13.51 -17.33 -1.83
CA LYS A 139 -14.55 -18.33 -1.60
C LYS A 139 -15.12 -18.09 -0.21
N SER A 140 -16.42 -17.76 -0.15
CA SER A 140 -17.15 -17.77 1.12
C SER A 140 -16.98 -19.17 1.70
N GLY A 141 -16.38 -19.29 2.90
CA GLY A 141 -16.24 -20.59 3.56
C GLY A 141 -17.61 -21.23 3.63
N SER A 142 -17.80 -22.32 2.89
CA SER A 142 -18.95 -23.20 3.08
C SER A 142 -18.85 -23.74 4.51
N SER A 143 -19.55 -23.08 5.44
CA SER A 143 -19.90 -23.69 6.71
C SER A 143 -20.76 -24.89 6.35
N SER A 144 -20.15 -26.08 6.32
CA SER A 144 -20.81 -27.37 6.23
C SER A 144 -21.65 -27.55 7.50
N GLY A 145 -22.79 -26.86 7.55
CA GLY A 145 -23.85 -27.16 8.48
C GLY A 145 -24.54 -28.43 7.99
N SER A 146 -24.09 -29.60 8.45
CA SER A 146 -24.86 -30.81 8.39
C SER A 146 -26.15 -30.66 9.20
N GLY A 147 -27.16 -30.05 8.59
CA GLY A 147 -28.54 -30.09 9.07
C GLY A 147 -29.12 -31.43 8.73
N SER A 148 -29.05 -32.38 9.67
CA SER A 148 -29.81 -33.64 9.62
C SER A 148 -31.30 -33.31 9.72
N ALA A 149 -32.00 -33.30 8.59
CA ALA A 149 -33.43 -33.21 8.55
C ALA A 149 -34.03 -34.53 9.04
N GLY A 150 -34.40 -34.56 10.32
CA GLY A 150 -35.24 -35.64 10.86
C GLY A 150 -36.65 -35.60 10.28
N THR A 151 -36.94 -36.49 9.35
CA THR A 151 -38.28 -36.74 8.84
C THR A 151 -39.10 -37.44 9.90
N THR A 152 -40.01 -36.71 10.57
CA THR A 152 -41.03 -37.27 11.43
C THR A 152 -42.29 -37.52 10.61
N THR A 153 -42.55 -38.77 10.26
CA THR A 153 -43.81 -39.20 9.62
C THR A 153 -44.90 -39.28 10.70
N PRO A 154 -46.06 -38.62 10.54
CA PRO A 154 -47.18 -38.88 11.43
C PRO A 154 -47.89 -40.18 10.99
N ARG A 155 -48.02 -41.08 11.93
CA ARG A 155 -48.84 -42.32 11.78
C ARG A 155 -50.28 -42.01 12.23
N ALA A 156 -51.20 -42.33 11.37
CA ALA A 156 -52.65 -42.32 11.61
C ALA A 156 -53.11 -43.25 12.73
#